data_98d9146165355a977b5bf67d8a90a42e
#
_entry.id   98d9146165355a977b5bf67d8a90a42e
#
_cell.length_a   1.000
_cell.length_b   1.000
_cell.length_c   1.000
_cell.angle_alpha   90.00
_cell.angle_beta   90.00
_cell.angle_gamma   90.00
#
_symmetry.space_group_name_H-M   'P 1'
#
loop_
_entity.id
_entity.type
_entity.pdbx_description
1 polymer ?
#
loop_
_entity_poly.entity_id
_entity_poly.type
_entity_poly.pdbx_seq_one_letter_code
_entity_poly.pdbx_strand_id
1 'polypeptide(L)'
;MLNRRSFLHSAAAFGLLSQHPGLALASMPGQKRLVVIMLRGGMDGLDVVQPVGDAAYRILRPETGTEPPLAVGDFYALHAGLANLQPLFLAHEALAIHAVSTPFHSRSHFQAQDLLEWGAKSDERHESGWVNRLIGLLGGKTLGFASEVGASVSQLMNGPEPVLNVYPETDTAFWANSKQFLDILYRGEPGFEPLLMQLDAMSNTMDKVANLDPGVSTREVAAYVARLMRKDCRLASFSLFGWDTHVGQAPKLAQNLVSLASAITTLKAELAGDWQHTLVMAVSEFGRTARFNGTGGTDHGTGGVALMAGGALANGLGGKVITTSWPGLADDQLFEQRDLRPTDDIRRYIGWALARHFDLSPQQVASVLFPGVKMGQVLRIV
;
A
#
# COMPACT_ATOMS: atom_id res chain seq x y z
N MET A 1 19.40 1.15 29.80
CA MET A 1 18.98 2.09 30.85
C MET A 1 18.50 3.36 30.16
N LEU A 2 17.21 3.60 30.11
CA LEU A 2 16.64 4.84 29.57
C LEU A 2 16.99 6.00 30.49
N ASN A 3 17.67 7.00 29.95
CA ASN A 3 18.13 8.18 30.68
C ASN A 3 16.90 9.08 30.95
N ARG A 4 16.77 9.59 32.19
CA ARG A 4 15.72 10.53 32.61
C ARG A 4 15.49 11.72 31.65
N ARG A 5 16.56 12.19 30.98
CA ARG A 5 16.48 13.26 29.98
C ARG A 5 15.75 12.83 28.70
N SER A 6 15.99 11.63 28.19
CA SER A 6 15.30 11.10 26.99
C SER A 6 13.81 10.89 27.27
N PHE A 7 13.46 10.47 28.48
CA PHE A 7 12.07 10.34 28.92
C PHE A 7 11.37 11.70 29.01
N LEU A 8 12.04 12.72 29.54
CA LEU A 8 11.47 14.08 29.65
C LEU A 8 11.31 14.76 28.28
N HIS A 9 12.17 14.47 27.30
CA HIS A 9 11.98 14.97 25.93
C HIS A 9 10.81 14.31 25.23
N SER A 10 10.56 13.03 25.47
CA SER A 10 9.37 12.34 24.96
C SER A 10 8.09 12.83 25.65
N ALA A 11 8.13 13.08 26.96
CA ALA A 11 7.00 13.66 27.72
C ALA A 11 6.71 15.11 27.34
N ALA A 12 7.74 15.91 26.99
CA ALA A 12 7.57 17.28 26.51
C ALA A 12 6.93 17.35 25.12
N ALA A 13 7.21 16.36 24.24
CA ALA A 13 6.51 16.24 22.94
C ALA A 13 5.01 15.92 23.14
N PHE A 14 4.65 15.15 24.17
CA PHE A 14 3.26 14.92 24.55
C PHE A 14 2.60 16.15 25.21
N GLY A 15 3.34 16.92 26.00
CA GLY A 15 2.84 18.13 26.67
C GLY A 15 2.47 19.28 25.73
N LEU A 16 3.02 19.33 24.51
CA LEU A 16 2.65 20.31 23.48
C LEU A 16 1.30 20.03 22.83
N LEU A 17 0.78 18.80 22.93
CA LEU A 17 -0.56 18.44 22.45
C LEU A 17 -1.69 18.94 23.37
N SER A 18 -1.39 19.29 24.62
CA SER A 18 -2.39 19.74 25.59
C SER A 18 -2.81 21.22 25.44
N GLN A 19 -2.20 21.99 24.56
CA GLN A 19 -2.54 23.41 24.35
C GLN A 19 -3.52 23.66 23.19
N HIS A 20 -4.06 22.63 22.55
CA HIS A 20 -5.14 22.79 21.59
C HIS A 20 -6.49 22.44 22.22
N PRO A 21 -7.30 23.43 22.64
CA PRO A 21 -8.68 23.19 23.04
C PRO A 21 -9.48 22.84 21.79
N GLY A 22 -9.76 21.56 21.61
CA GLY A 22 -10.59 21.11 20.50
C GLY A 22 -10.10 19.87 19.77
N LEU A 23 -9.65 18.84 20.49
CA LEU A 23 -9.71 17.48 19.98
C LEU A 23 -11.18 17.03 19.97
N ALA A 24 -12.00 17.77 19.22
CA ALA A 24 -13.32 17.31 18.87
C ALA A 24 -13.13 16.11 17.94
N LEU A 25 -13.64 14.96 18.30
CA LEU A 25 -14.00 13.87 17.42
C LEU A 25 -15.04 14.39 16.41
N ALA A 26 -14.61 15.23 15.49
CA ALA A 26 -15.41 15.58 14.34
C ALA A 26 -15.39 14.36 13.43
N SER A 27 -16.49 13.64 13.35
CA SER A 27 -16.74 12.72 12.26
C SER A 27 -16.59 13.53 10.98
N MET A 28 -15.44 13.37 10.30
CA MET A 28 -15.19 14.06 9.03
C MET A 28 -16.23 13.60 8.02
N PRO A 29 -16.93 14.52 7.34
CA PRO A 29 -17.85 14.16 6.27
C PRO A 29 -17.03 13.58 5.11
N GLY A 30 -17.19 12.30 4.84
CA GLY A 30 -16.55 11.62 3.71
C GLY A 30 -16.48 10.11 3.94
N GLN A 31 -17.12 9.37 3.04
CA GLN A 31 -17.10 7.90 3.07
C GLN A 31 -15.87 7.32 2.36
N LYS A 32 -15.08 8.14 1.66
CA LYS A 32 -13.96 7.70 0.81
C LYS A 32 -12.79 7.15 1.65
N ARG A 33 -12.30 5.99 1.24
CA ARG A 33 -11.27 5.22 1.94
C ARG A 33 -10.15 4.82 0.99
N LEU A 34 -8.92 4.78 1.51
CA LEU A 34 -7.75 4.30 0.79
C LEU A 34 -7.03 3.24 1.62
N VAL A 35 -6.68 2.12 0.98
CA VAL A 35 -5.74 1.14 1.50
C VAL A 35 -4.54 1.06 0.57
N VAL A 36 -3.33 1.21 1.10
CA VAL A 36 -2.09 1.01 0.34
C VAL A 36 -1.39 -0.25 0.84
N ILE A 37 -1.19 -1.21 -0.05
CA ILE A 37 -0.46 -2.45 0.20
C ILE A 37 0.89 -2.33 -0.49
N MET A 38 1.96 -2.22 0.30
CA MET A 38 3.32 -2.19 -0.22
C MET A 38 3.83 -3.61 -0.44
N LEU A 39 4.17 -3.95 -1.68
CA LEU A 39 4.68 -5.27 -2.08
C LEU A 39 6.21 -5.21 -2.11
N ARG A 40 6.84 -5.52 -0.98
CA ARG A 40 8.28 -5.29 -0.79
C ARG A 40 9.13 -6.42 -1.37
N GLY A 41 10.01 -6.10 -2.30
CA GLY A 41 10.94 -7.03 -2.93
C GLY A 41 10.89 -7.06 -4.46
N GLY A 42 10.26 -6.09 -5.11
CA GLY A 42 10.23 -6.02 -6.58
C GLY A 42 9.34 -7.12 -7.17
N MET A 43 8.04 -6.94 -7.12
CA MET A 43 7.06 -7.91 -7.67
C MET A 43 7.27 -8.12 -9.18
N ASP A 44 7.28 -9.38 -9.63
CA ASP A 44 7.43 -9.73 -11.03
C ASP A 44 6.16 -9.45 -11.85
N GLY A 45 6.08 -8.26 -12.42
CA GLY A 45 4.92 -7.82 -13.19
C GLY A 45 4.60 -8.70 -14.41
N LEU A 46 5.61 -9.28 -15.05
CA LEU A 46 5.41 -10.14 -16.24
C LEU A 46 4.76 -11.49 -15.88
N ASP A 47 5.03 -12.03 -14.68
CA ASP A 47 4.36 -13.24 -14.23
C ASP A 47 2.99 -12.95 -13.60
N VAL A 48 2.84 -11.81 -12.95
CA VAL A 48 1.59 -11.43 -12.28
C VAL A 48 0.49 -11.08 -13.27
N VAL A 49 0.81 -10.28 -14.29
CA VAL A 49 -0.08 -9.90 -15.39
C VAL A 49 0.64 -10.21 -16.70
N GLN A 50 0.36 -11.37 -17.21
CA GLN A 50 1.06 -12.00 -18.33
C GLN A 50 0.62 -11.40 -19.66
N PRO A 51 1.52 -10.82 -20.47
CA PRO A 51 1.19 -10.31 -21.79
C PRO A 51 1.17 -11.44 -22.83
N VAL A 52 0.20 -12.35 -22.70
CA VAL A 52 0.09 -13.58 -23.51
C VAL A 52 -0.11 -13.31 -25.00
N GLY A 53 -0.55 -12.09 -25.35
CA GLY A 53 -0.65 -11.62 -26.74
C GLY A 53 0.68 -11.20 -27.37
N ASP A 54 1.76 -11.05 -26.58
CA ASP A 54 3.10 -10.80 -27.10
C ASP A 54 3.80 -12.13 -27.41
N ALA A 55 4.15 -12.34 -28.67
CA ALA A 55 4.78 -13.60 -29.12
C ALA A 55 6.11 -13.90 -28.38
N ALA A 56 6.87 -12.87 -28.00
CA ALA A 56 8.13 -13.03 -27.29
C ALA A 56 7.93 -13.46 -25.83
N TYR A 57 6.75 -13.24 -25.24
CA TYR A 57 6.48 -13.58 -23.83
C TYR A 57 6.73 -15.07 -23.55
N ARG A 58 6.18 -15.97 -24.37
CA ARG A 58 6.35 -17.42 -24.18
C ARG A 58 7.80 -17.89 -24.39
N ILE A 59 8.58 -17.16 -25.17
CA ILE A 59 10.01 -17.43 -25.37
C ILE A 59 10.81 -17.05 -24.14
N LEU A 60 10.49 -15.89 -23.53
CA LEU A 60 11.19 -15.39 -22.35
C LEU A 60 10.76 -16.13 -21.07
N ARG A 61 9.50 -16.58 -21.02
CA ARG A 61 8.85 -17.20 -19.87
C ARG A 61 8.19 -18.52 -20.26
N PRO A 62 8.98 -19.56 -20.63
CA PRO A 62 8.46 -20.82 -21.14
C PRO A 62 7.64 -21.61 -20.10
N GLU A 63 7.92 -21.41 -18.82
CA GLU A 63 7.31 -22.15 -17.70
C GLU A 63 6.70 -21.21 -16.67
N THR A 64 5.62 -20.52 -17.02
CA THR A 64 4.88 -19.68 -16.08
C THR A 64 3.74 -20.45 -15.41
N GLY A 65 4.10 -21.23 -14.38
CA GLY A 65 3.13 -21.94 -13.54
C GLY A 65 2.52 -23.19 -14.19
N THR A 66 1.93 -24.06 -13.36
CA THR A 66 1.26 -25.29 -13.78
C THR A 66 -0.21 -25.09 -14.15
N GLU A 67 -0.80 -23.99 -13.69
CA GLU A 67 -2.21 -23.66 -13.89
C GLU A 67 -2.38 -22.69 -15.07
N PRO A 68 -3.45 -22.83 -15.87
CA PRO A 68 -3.70 -21.92 -16.98
C PRO A 68 -3.92 -20.49 -16.48
N PRO A 69 -3.38 -19.48 -17.16
CA PRO A 69 -3.59 -18.08 -16.81
C PRO A 69 -5.04 -17.65 -17.05
N LEU A 70 -5.49 -16.67 -16.28
CA LEU A 70 -6.87 -16.16 -16.31
C LEU A 70 -6.95 -14.97 -17.26
N ALA A 71 -7.60 -15.12 -18.41
CA ALA A 71 -7.69 -14.08 -19.43
C ALA A 71 -8.32 -12.77 -18.90
N VAL A 72 -7.70 -11.64 -19.28
CA VAL A 72 -8.24 -10.28 -19.10
C VAL A 72 -8.12 -9.56 -20.46
N GLY A 73 -9.17 -9.58 -21.24
CA GLY A 73 -9.13 -9.21 -22.64
C GLY A 73 -8.33 -10.21 -23.49
N ASP A 74 -7.93 -9.76 -24.68
CA ASP A 74 -7.28 -10.64 -25.68
C ASP A 74 -5.75 -10.67 -25.56
N PHE A 75 -5.16 -9.69 -24.86
CA PHE A 75 -3.70 -9.51 -24.81
C PHE A 75 -3.09 -9.94 -23.47
N TYR A 76 -3.84 -9.78 -22.37
CA TYR A 76 -3.32 -10.06 -21.03
C TYR A 76 -4.05 -11.21 -20.34
N ALA A 77 -3.34 -11.86 -19.44
CA ALA A 77 -3.93 -12.81 -18.50
C ALA A 77 -3.32 -12.62 -17.11
N LEU A 78 -4.09 -12.92 -16.06
CA LEU A 78 -3.60 -12.93 -14.69
C LEU A 78 -2.97 -14.28 -14.38
N HIS A 79 -1.94 -14.28 -13.55
CA HIS A 79 -1.42 -15.49 -12.94
C HIS A 79 -2.52 -16.21 -12.14
N ALA A 80 -2.56 -17.54 -12.21
CA ALA A 80 -3.57 -18.38 -11.54
C ALA A 80 -3.69 -18.10 -10.01
N GLY A 81 -2.59 -17.71 -9.34
CA GLY A 81 -2.61 -17.29 -7.94
C GLY A 81 -3.53 -16.09 -7.64
N LEU A 82 -3.94 -15.33 -8.65
CA LEU A 82 -4.92 -14.24 -8.54
C LEU A 82 -6.37 -14.67 -8.85
N ALA A 83 -6.68 -15.98 -8.89
CA ALA A 83 -8.00 -16.47 -9.25
C ALA A 83 -9.12 -15.82 -8.42
N ASN A 84 -8.88 -15.57 -7.13
CA ASN A 84 -9.85 -14.90 -6.27
C ASN A 84 -10.09 -13.41 -6.60
N LEU A 85 -9.22 -12.78 -7.43
CA LEU A 85 -9.44 -11.42 -7.93
C LEU A 85 -10.17 -11.38 -9.27
N GLN A 86 -10.25 -12.49 -10.00
CA GLN A 86 -10.94 -12.53 -11.29
C GLN A 86 -12.40 -12.01 -11.21
N PRO A 87 -13.20 -12.38 -10.19
CA PRO A 87 -14.54 -11.81 -10.03
C PRO A 87 -14.56 -10.27 -9.88
N LEU A 88 -13.51 -9.68 -9.30
CA LEU A 88 -13.40 -8.23 -9.19
C LEU A 88 -13.13 -7.59 -10.55
N PHE A 89 -12.27 -8.20 -11.37
CA PHE A 89 -12.06 -7.75 -12.75
C PHE A 89 -13.36 -7.80 -13.56
N LEU A 90 -14.12 -8.90 -13.46
CA LEU A 90 -15.42 -9.05 -14.14
C LEU A 90 -16.47 -8.05 -13.64
N ALA A 91 -16.41 -7.67 -12.37
CA ALA A 91 -17.29 -6.67 -11.77
C ALA A 91 -16.80 -5.22 -11.99
N HIS A 92 -15.73 -4.99 -12.75
CA HIS A 92 -15.07 -3.69 -12.92
C HIS A 92 -14.54 -3.07 -11.62
N GLU A 93 -14.27 -3.89 -10.62
CA GLU A 93 -13.75 -3.48 -9.31
C GLU A 93 -12.26 -3.76 -9.11
N ALA A 94 -11.56 -4.20 -10.15
CA ALA A 94 -10.11 -4.36 -10.15
C ALA A 94 -9.50 -3.84 -11.45
N LEU A 95 -8.26 -3.39 -11.37
CA LEU A 95 -7.50 -2.80 -12.47
C LEU A 95 -6.03 -3.18 -12.31
N ALA A 96 -5.35 -3.50 -13.42
CA ALA A 96 -3.91 -3.60 -13.46
C ALA A 96 -3.31 -2.50 -14.34
N ILE A 97 -2.19 -1.94 -13.93
CA ILE A 97 -1.44 -0.91 -14.65
C ILE A 97 -0.08 -1.50 -14.97
N HIS A 98 0.17 -1.77 -16.25
CA HIS A 98 1.34 -2.52 -16.69
C HIS A 98 2.43 -1.61 -17.29
N ALA A 99 3.66 -2.11 -17.34
CA ALA A 99 4.83 -1.43 -17.86
C ALA A 99 5.09 -0.07 -17.20
N VAL A 100 4.91 0.00 -15.87
CA VAL A 100 5.13 1.21 -15.07
C VAL A 100 6.26 1.03 -14.07
N SER A 101 6.92 2.11 -13.73
CA SER A 101 7.95 2.17 -12.69
C SER A 101 8.10 3.61 -12.20
N THR A 102 8.84 3.84 -11.11
CA THR A 102 9.43 5.15 -10.86
C THR A 102 10.59 5.39 -11.86
N PRO A 103 11.06 6.62 -12.06
CA PRO A 103 12.22 6.88 -12.92
C PRO A 103 13.56 6.41 -12.31
N PHE A 104 13.53 5.67 -11.24
CA PHE A 104 14.71 5.15 -10.55
C PHE A 104 15.10 3.77 -11.10
N HIS A 105 16.33 3.65 -11.62
CA HIS A 105 16.76 2.45 -12.32
C HIS A 105 18.02 1.78 -11.71
N SER A 106 18.45 2.22 -10.50
CA SER A 106 19.63 1.59 -9.85
C SER A 106 19.34 0.21 -9.26
N ARG A 107 18.08 -0.22 -9.23
CA ARG A 107 17.66 -1.54 -8.73
C ARG A 107 18.00 -1.79 -7.25
N SER A 108 18.13 -0.71 -6.46
CA SER A 108 18.27 -0.78 -5.01
C SER A 108 16.90 -0.72 -4.35
N HIS A 109 16.52 -1.74 -3.59
CA HIS A 109 15.23 -1.77 -2.89
C HIS A 109 15.02 -0.53 -2.01
N PHE A 110 15.99 -0.20 -1.18
CA PHE A 110 15.86 0.91 -0.22
C PHE A 110 15.57 2.24 -0.92
N GLN A 111 16.39 2.60 -1.89
CA GLN A 111 16.23 3.87 -2.61
C GLN A 111 14.95 3.89 -3.47
N ALA A 112 14.59 2.77 -4.10
CA ALA A 112 13.38 2.68 -4.90
C ALA A 112 12.11 2.73 -4.05
N GLN A 113 12.12 2.08 -2.87
CA GLN A 113 11.04 2.16 -1.90
C GLN A 113 10.88 3.58 -1.38
N ASP A 114 11.98 4.21 -0.95
CA ASP A 114 11.98 5.59 -0.47
C ASP A 114 11.38 6.53 -1.52
N LEU A 115 11.80 6.43 -2.77
CA LEU A 115 11.29 7.27 -3.85
C LEU A 115 9.79 7.05 -4.11
N LEU A 116 9.33 5.81 -4.09
CA LEU A 116 7.93 5.47 -4.27
C LEU A 116 7.08 5.98 -3.09
N GLU A 117 7.59 5.84 -1.87
CA GLU A 117 6.88 6.21 -0.64
C GLU A 117 6.90 7.74 -0.39
N TRP A 118 8.00 8.42 -0.70
CA TRP A 118 8.02 9.88 -0.68
C TRP A 118 7.19 10.48 -1.81
N GLY A 119 7.07 9.80 -2.95
CA GLY A 119 6.36 10.32 -4.10
C GLY A 119 7.04 11.53 -4.77
N ALA A 120 8.32 11.78 -4.48
CA ALA A 120 9.08 12.92 -4.97
C ALA A 120 9.81 12.62 -6.28
N LYS A 121 10.36 13.66 -6.91
CA LYS A 121 11.05 13.55 -8.21
C LYS A 121 12.42 12.85 -8.10
N SER A 122 13.15 13.08 -7.00
CA SER A 122 14.52 12.62 -6.78
C SER A 122 14.59 11.68 -5.57
N ASP A 123 15.70 10.98 -5.42
CA ASP A 123 16.08 10.16 -4.28
C ASP A 123 16.59 10.98 -3.07
N GLU A 124 16.52 12.31 -3.15
CA GLU A 124 16.76 13.17 -2.00
C GLU A 124 15.71 12.94 -0.93
N ARG A 125 16.17 12.86 0.32
CA ARG A 125 15.29 12.61 1.47
C ARG A 125 14.22 13.69 1.58
N HIS A 126 12.98 13.26 1.65
CA HIS A 126 11.83 14.10 1.93
C HIS A 126 11.39 13.97 3.38
N GLU A 127 10.83 15.06 3.93
CA GLU A 127 10.36 15.11 5.32
C GLU A 127 9.11 14.27 5.54
N SER A 128 8.36 13.94 4.46
CA SER A 128 7.09 13.22 4.57
C SER A 128 6.78 12.34 3.36
N GLY A 129 6.06 11.25 3.60
CA GLY A 129 5.48 10.40 2.56
C GLY A 129 4.23 11.01 1.92
N TRP A 130 3.87 10.52 0.73
CA TRP A 130 2.72 11.08 0.01
C TRP A 130 1.38 10.78 0.70
N VAL A 131 1.25 9.66 1.45
CA VAL A 131 0.02 9.41 2.23
C VAL A 131 -0.08 10.36 3.41
N ASN A 132 1.04 10.65 4.10
CA ASN A 132 1.01 11.63 5.18
C ASN A 132 0.59 13.02 4.67
N ARG A 133 1.11 13.45 3.51
CA ARG A 133 0.66 14.68 2.85
C ARG A 133 -0.83 14.64 2.44
N LEU A 134 -1.32 13.46 2.04
CA LEU A 134 -2.75 13.28 1.77
C LEU A 134 -3.60 13.45 3.02
N ILE A 135 -3.15 12.95 4.19
CA ILE A 135 -3.83 13.20 5.49
C ILE A 135 -4.03 14.70 5.69
N GLY A 136 -2.98 15.50 5.48
CA GLY A 136 -3.03 16.96 5.60
C GLY A 136 -4.02 17.60 4.63
N LEU A 137 -4.03 17.19 3.36
CA LEU A 137 -4.99 17.69 2.35
C LEU A 137 -6.44 17.35 2.71
N LEU A 138 -6.68 16.20 3.32
CA LEU A 138 -8.02 15.76 3.75
C LEU A 138 -8.43 16.34 5.10
N GLY A 139 -7.54 17.08 5.77
CA GLY A 139 -7.82 17.66 7.09
C GLY A 139 -7.87 16.62 8.22
N GLY A 140 -7.23 15.47 8.04
CA GLY A 140 -7.20 14.36 9.00
C GLY A 140 -6.24 14.61 10.16
N LYS A 141 -6.65 15.44 11.13
CA LYS A 141 -5.82 15.83 12.27
C LYS A 141 -6.03 14.98 13.53
N THR A 142 -6.94 14.02 13.49
CA THR A 142 -7.25 13.13 14.62
C THR A 142 -6.44 11.86 14.54
N LEU A 143 -5.90 11.41 15.67
CA LEU A 143 -5.26 10.11 15.77
C LEU A 143 -6.28 9.01 15.42
N GLY A 144 -5.91 8.09 14.53
CA GLY A 144 -6.81 7.04 14.03
C GLY A 144 -7.49 7.38 12.70
N PHE A 145 -7.41 8.63 12.20
CA PHE A 145 -7.84 8.95 10.82
C PHE A 145 -7.01 8.19 9.79
N ALA A 146 -5.73 8.03 10.06
CA ALA A 146 -4.82 7.19 9.28
C ALA A 146 -4.14 6.16 10.17
N SER A 147 -3.96 4.94 9.65
CA SER A 147 -3.35 3.84 10.40
C SER A 147 -2.37 3.07 9.53
N GLU A 148 -1.24 2.70 10.12
CA GLU A 148 -0.32 1.73 9.54
C GLU A 148 -0.30 0.46 10.38
N VAL A 149 -0.44 -0.70 9.73
CA VAL A 149 -0.32 -1.99 10.38
C VAL A 149 1.04 -2.58 10.04
N GLY A 150 1.96 -2.51 11.00
CA GLY A 150 3.35 -2.94 10.83
C GLY A 150 4.24 -2.62 12.02
N ALA A 151 5.46 -3.16 12.02
CA ALA A 151 6.43 -3.00 13.12
C ALA A 151 6.88 -1.54 13.34
N SER A 152 6.77 -0.70 12.33
CA SER A 152 7.14 0.72 12.39
C SER A 152 6.37 1.51 11.34
N VAL A 153 6.27 2.81 11.53
CA VAL A 153 5.73 3.72 10.51
C VAL A 153 6.70 3.74 9.31
N SER A 154 6.17 3.41 8.13
CA SER A 154 6.92 3.47 6.86
C SER A 154 7.17 4.91 6.42
N GLN A 155 8.08 5.12 5.45
CA GLN A 155 8.26 6.43 4.84
C GLN A 155 6.97 6.95 4.17
N LEU A 156 6.12 6.05 3.69
CA LEU A 156 4.82 6.37 3.11
C LEU A 156 3.92 7.17 4.05
N MET A 157 3.88 6.77 5.32
CA MET A 157 3.04 7.35 6.37
C MET A 157 3.79 8.33 7.27
N ASN A 158 5.11 8.42 7.16
CA ASN A 158 5.93 9.32 7.97
C ASN A 158 5.69 10.79 7.58
N GLY A 159 5.62 11.68 8.58
CA GLY A 159 5.44 13.12 8.37
C GLY A 159 4.78 13.83 9.56
N PRO A 160 4.37 15.09 9.37
CA PRO A 160 3.83 15.92 10.45
C PRO A 160 2.40 15.54 10.89
N GLU A 161 1.64 14.83 10.03
CA GLU A 161 0.26 14.47 10.38
C GLU A 161 0.21 13.20 11.22
N PRO A 162 -0.74 13.08 12.16
CA PRO A 162 -0.80 11.96 13.09
C PRO A 162 -1.19 10.66 12.39
N VAL A 163 -0.42 9.60 12.63
CA VAL A 163 -0.66 8.25 12.14
C VAL A 163 -0.67 7.29 13.32
N LEU A 164 -1.71 6.47 13.40
CA LEU A 164 -1.78 5.38 14.36
C LEU A 164 -0.99 4.19 13.82
N ASN A 165 0.17 3.90 14.41
CA ASN A 165 0.89 2.67 14.11
C ASN A 165 0.39 1.55 15.00
N VAL A 166 -0.03 0.45 14.39
CA VAL A 166 -0.51 -0.73 15.08
C VAL A 166 0.33 -1.92 14.65
N TYR A 167 0.96 -2.54 15.62
CA TYR A 167 1.67 -3.79 15.42
C TYR A 167 0.89 -4.91 16.09
N PRO A 168 0.53 -5.96 15.37
CA PRO A 168 -0.19 -7.10 15.94
C PRO A 168 0.74 -8.01 16.74
N GLU A 169 1.58 -7.45 17.60
CA GLU A 169 2.43 -8.22 18.49
C GLU A 169 1.74 -8.57 19.80
N THR A 170 2.03 -9.75 20.26
CA THR A 170 1.35 -10.55 21.28
C THR A 170 1.83 -10.31 22.71
N ASP A 171 2.53 -9.24 23.02
CA ASP A 171 2.89 -8.98 24.42
C ASP A 171 1.81 -8.18 25.15
N THR A 172 0.69 -8.86 25.40
CA THR A 172 -0.41 -8.35 26.25
C THR A 172 0.08 -7.96 27.66
N ALA A 173 1.14 -8.59 28.16
CA ALA A 173 1.73 -8.27 29.44
C ALA A 173 2.47 -6.94 29.42
N PHE A 174 3.16 -6.60 28.33
CA PHE A 174 3.82 -5.30 28.18
C PHE A 174 2.79 -4.15 28.15
N TRP A 175 1.71 -4.30 27.40
CA TRP A 175 0.65 -3.29 27.33
C TRP A 175 -0.11 -3.14 28.65
N ALA A 176 -0.47 -4.23 29.32
CA ALA A 176 -1.13 -4.19 30.62
C ALA A 176 -0.27 -3.47 31.67
N ASN A 177 1.03 -3.76 31.70
CA ASN A 177 1.96 -3.11 32.62
C ASN A 177 2.19 -1.63 32.26
N SER A 178 2.28 -1.30 30.97
CA SER A 178 2.45 0.07 30.49
C SER A 178 1.19 0.90 30.78
N LYS A 179 0.01 0.33 30.56
CA LYS A 179 -1.27 0.97 30.91
C LYS A 179 -1.37 1.24 32.40
N GLN A 180 -1.11 0.24 33.23
CA GLN A 180 -1.13 0.41 34.68
C GLN A 180 -0.15 1.50 35.15
N PHE A 181 1.01 1.59 34.52
CA PHE A 181 1.98 2.64 34.81
C PHE A 181 1.48 4.02 34.37
N LEU A 182 0.86 4.14 33.18
CA LEU A 182 0.25 5.40 32.71
C LEU A 182 -0.94 5.83 33.58
N ASP A 183 -1.79 4.88 33.97
CA ASP A 183 -2.90 5.14 34.89
C ASP A 183 -2.43 5.67 36.24
N ILE A 184 -1.30 5.16 36.78
CA ILE A 184 -0.71 5.63 38.02
C ILE A 184 -0.10 7.04 37.85
N LEU A 185 0.56 7.29 36.69
CA LEU A 185 1.30 8.51 36.45
C LEU A 185 0.41 9.72 36.19
N TYR A 186 -0.75 9.48 35.56
CA TYR A 186 -1.65 10.55 35.08
C TYR A 186 -3.03 10.55 35.75
N ARG A 187 -3.21 9.72 36.77
CA ARG A 187 -4.48 9.70 37.54
C ARG A 187 -4.76 11.06 38.22
N GLY A 188 -5.85 11.68 37.80
CA GLY A 188 -6.26 12.98 38.31
C GLY A 188 -5.74 14.18 37.54
N GLU A 189 -5.05 13.96 36.40
CA GLU A 189 -4.65 15.04 35.50
C GLU A 189 -5.72 15.24 34.41
N PRO A 190 -6.57 16.30 34.49
CA PRO A 190 -7.73 16.47 33.59
C PRO A 190 -7.39 16.55 32.12
N GLY A 191 -6.15 16.94 31.75
CA GLY A 191 -5.68 17.01 30.36
C GLY A 191 -5.38 15.64 29.75
N PHE A 192 -5.18 14.62 30.57
CA PHE A 192 -4.81 13.26 30.11
C PHE A 192 -5.97 12.25 30.20
N GLU A 193 -7.02 12.53 30.94
CA GLU A 193 -8.19 11.65 31.02
C GLU A 193 -8.80 11.30 29.67
N PRO A 194 -9.01 12.24 28.72
CA PRO A 194 -9.51 11.90 27.39
C PRO A 194 -8.56 10.99 26.62
N LEU A 195 -7.25 11.15 26.79
CA LEU A 195 -6.23 10.32 26.17
C LEU A 195 -6.24 8.90 26.74
N LEU A 196 -6.35 8.76 28.07
CA LEU A 196 -6.46 7.46 28.73
C LEU A 196 -7.75 6.73 28.31
N MET A 197 -8.88 7.43 28.18
CA MET A 197 -10.13 6.86 27.66
C MET A 197 -9.99 6.41 26.19
N GLN A 198 -9.27 7.16 25.36
CA GLN A 198 -8.98 6.75 23.98
C GLN A 198 -8.06 5.53 23.94
N LEU A 199 -7.01 5.48 24.77
CA LEU A 199 -6.13 4.33 24.92
C LEU A 199 -6.89 3.11 25.41
N ASP A 200 -7.87 3.27 26.31
CA ASP A 200 -8.75 2.20 26.78
C ASP A 200 -9.67 1.68 25.66
N ALA A 201 -10.28 2.58 24.91
CA ALA A 201 -11.10 2.20 23.77
C ALA A 201 -10.27 1.51 22.68
N MET A 202 -9.02 1.93 22.48
CA MET A 202 -8.05 1.31 21.58
C MET A 202 -7.60 -0.05 22.13
N SER A 203 -7.23 -0.15 23.42
CA SER A 203 -6.83 -1.40 24.08
C SER A 203 -7.95 -2.45 23.99
N ASN A 204 -9.18 -2.10 24.27
CA ASN A 204 -10.35 -3.00 24.13
C ASN A 204 -10.59 -3.43 22.66
N THR A 205 -10.08 -2.67 21.69
CA THR A 205 -10.08 -3.06 20.28
C THR A 205 -8.85 -3.91 19.95
N MET A 206 -7.71 -3.60 20.58
CA MET A 206 -6.44 -4.32 20.45
C MET A 206 -6.48 -5.67 21.19
N ASP A 207 -7.13 -5.80 22.35
CA ASP A 207 -7.29 -7.08 23.06
C ASP A 207 -8.03 -8.15 22.24
N LYS A 208 -8.89 -7.73 21.32
CA LYS A 208 -9.52 -8.64 20.34
C LYS A 208 -8.61 -9.00 19.17
N VAL A 209 -7.48 -8.30 19.02
CA VAL A 209 -6.46 -8.48 17.97
C VAL A 209 -5.16 -9.05 18.55
N ALA A 210 -4.92 -8.87 19.85
CA ALA A 210 -3.76 -9.39 20.57
C ALA A 210 -3.69 -10.93 20.64
N ASN A 211 -4.68 -11.64 20.12
CA ASN A 211 -4.62 -13.08 19.87
C ASN A 211 -4.05 -13.42 18.47
N LEU A 212 -3.39 -12.46 17.80
CA LEU A 212 -2.68 -12.72 16.55
C LEU A 212 -1.27 -13.24 16.90
N ASP A 213 -1.12 -14.55 16.85
CA ASP A 213 0.12 -15.34 17.01
C ASP A 213 1.25 -14.83 16.05
N PRO A 214 2.56 -15.08 16.30
CA PRO A 214 3.66 -14.75 15.37
C PRO A 214 3.55 -15.33 13.95
N GLY A 215 2.41 -15.91 13.60
CA GLY A 215 2.02 -16.36 12.27
C GLY A 215 0.81 -15.64 11.70
N VAL A 216 0.55 -14.35 12.05
CA VAL A 216 -0.58 -13.58 11.54
C VAL A 216 -0.66 -13.66 10.02
N SER A 217 -1.73 -14.23 9.53
CA SER A 217 -1.96 -14.33 8.09
C SER A 217 -2.30 -12.97 7.49
N THR A 218 -1.94 -12.78 6.22
CA THR A 218 -2.31 -11.58 5.45
C THR A 218 -3.82 -11.31 5.48
N ARG A 219 -4.65 -12.35 5.57
CA ARG A 219 -6.09 -12.26 5.73
C ARG A 219 -6.50 -11.59 7.04
N GLU A 220 -5.84 -11.92 8.13
CA GLU A 220 -6.12 -11.35 9.46
C GLU A 220 -5.71 -9.88 9.52
N VAL A 221 -4.55 -9.52 8.92
CA VAL A 221 -4.14 -8.12 8.76
C VAL A 221 -5.20 -7.34 7.97
N ALA A 222 -5.66 -7.87 6.85
CA ALA A 222 -6.69 -7.22 6.02
C ALA A 222 -8.03 -7.07 6.77
N ALA A 223 -8.46 -8.09 7.50
CA ALA A 223 -9.67 -8.02 8.33
C ALA A 223 -9.54 -6.99 9.45
N TYR A 224 -8.35 -6.85 10.04
CA TYR A 224 -8.08 -5.83 11.03
C TYR A 224 -8.13 -4.42 10.45
N VAL A 225 -7.46 -4.19 9.32
CA VAL A 225 -7.53 -2.92 8.57
C VAL A 225 -8.99 -2.55 8.27
N ALA A 226 -9.77 -3.49 7.77
CA ALA A 226 -11.19 -3.25 7.49
C ALA A 226 -11.98 -2.85 8.74
N ARG A 227 -11.72 -3.48 9.90
CA ARG A 227 -12.36 -3.09 11.17
C ARG A 227 -12.01 -1.67 11.59
N LEU A 228 -10.75 -1.26 11.44
CA LEU A 228 -10.34 0.14 11.68
C LEU A 228 -11.09 1.09 10.74
N MET A 229 -11.17 0.74 9.46
CA MET A 229 -11.78 1.58 8.41
C MET A 229 -13.30 1.68 8.52
N ARG A 230 -13.96 0.72 9.12
CA ARG A 230 -15.40 0.79 9.44
C ARG A 230 -15.72 1.78 10.58
N LYS A 231 -14.70 2.24 11.29
CA LYS A 231 -14.79 3.30 12.31
C LYS A 231 -14.32 4.63 11.71
N ASP A 232 -13.33 5.23 12.32
CA ASP A 232 -12.85 6.59 11.98
C ASP A 232 -11.66 6.59 11.00
N CYS A 233 -11.01 5.44 10.79
CA CYS A 233 -9.89 5.32 9.86
C CYS A 233 -10.36 5.49 8.42
N ARG A 234 -9.67 6.36 7.67
CA ARG A 234 -9.93 6.62 6.25
C ARG A 234 -8.78 6.21 5.36
N LEU A 235 -7.57 6.24 5.89
CA LEU A 235 -6.37 5.86 5.17
C LEU A 235 -5.66 4.75 5.95
N ALA A 236 -5.32 3.66 5.30
CA ALA A 236 -4.59 2.57 5.93
C ALA A 236 -3.46 2.09 5.02
N SER A 237 -2.36 1.61 5.62
CA SER A 237 -1.32 0.89 4.89
C SER A 237 -0.82 -0.32 5.66
N PHE A 238 -0.29 -1.28 4.91
CA PHE A 238 0.48 -2.41 5.41
C PHE A 238 1.40 -2.95 4.31
N SER A 239 2.42 -3.70 4.71
CA SER A 239 3.41 -4.27 3.77
C SER A 239 3.27 -5.78 3.68
N LEU A 240 3.45 -6.32 2.47
CA LEU A 240 3.62 -7.73 2.18
C LEU A 240 5.04 -7.97 1.68
N PHE A 241 5.74 -8.92 2.29
CA PHE A 241 7.12 -9.24 2.00
C PHE A 241 7.23 -10.52 1.15
N GLY A 242 8.44 -10.85 0.71
CA GLY A 242 8.73 -12.10 -0.01
C GLY A 242 8.65 -12.00 -1.54
N TRP A 243 8.59 -10.78 -2.10
CA TRP A 243 8.54 -10.56 -3.55
C TRP A 243 9.92 -10.59 -4.22
N ASP A 244 11.00 -10.63 -3.43
CA ASP A 244 12.38 -10.73 -3.92
C ASP A 244 12.74 -12.19 -4.28
N THR A 245 12.29 -12.63 -5.45
CA THR A 245 12.25 -14.03 -5.86
C THR A 245 13.44 -14.42 -6.77
N HIS A 246 14.67 -14.26 -6.28
CA HIS A 246 15.88 -14.61 -7.02
C HIS A 246 16.03 -16.12 -7.26
N VAL A 247 15.47 -16.98 -6.44
CA VAL A 247 15.62 -18.43 -6.50
C VAL A 247 14.26 -19.11 -6.38
N GLY A 248 13.93 -20.00 -7.33
CA GLY A 248 12.72 -20.82 -7.28
C GLY A 248 11.46 -19.96 -7.19
N GLN A 249 11.27 -19.02 -8.10
CA GLN A 249 10.21 -18.01 -8.07
C GLN A 249 8.81 -18.61 -8.09
N ALA A 250 8.55 -19.57 -8.95
CA ALA A 250 7.18 -20.01 -9.27
C ALA A 250 6.32 -20.34 -8.04
N PRO A 251 6.72 -21.22 -7.10
CA PRO A 251 5.91 -21.52 -5.92
C PRO A 251 5.79 -20.34 -4.95
N LYS A 252 6.84 -19.54 -4.79
CA LYS A 252 6.86 -18.37 -3.89
C LYS A 252 5.92 -17.29 -4.40
N LEU A 253 6.00 -16.98 -5.69
CA LEU A 253 5.13 -15.98 -6.32
C LEU A 253 3.67 -16.42 -6.27
N ALA A 254 3.38 -17.69 -6.59
CA ALA A 254 2.02 -18.22 -6.50
C ALA A 254 1.43 -18.05 -5.10
N GLN A 255 2.18 -18.41 -4.05
CA GLN A 255 1.74 -18.25 -2.66
C GLN A 255 1.52 -16.76 -2.28
N ASN A 256 2.44 -15.88 -2.68
CA ASN A 256 2.32 -14.45 -2.41
C ASN A 256 1.10 -13.83 -3.12
N LEU A 257 0.81 -14.28 -4.35
CA LEU A 257 -0.37 -13.82 -5.10
C LEU A 257 -1.68 -14.31 -4.47
N VAL A 258 -1.73 -15.56 -4.01
CA VAL A 258 -2.88 -16.08 -3.24
C VAL A 258 -3.08 -15.25 -1.96
N SER A 259 -2.01 -14.91 -1.26
CA SER A 259 -2.06 -14.09 -0.04
C SER A 259 -2.55 -12.66 -0.34
N LEU A 260 -2.06 -12.03 -1.40
CA LEU A 260 -2.51 -10.71 -1.86
C LEU A 260 -4.00 -10.73 -2.26
N ALA A 261 -4.40 -11.73 -3.05
CA ALA A 261 -5.79 -11.90 -3.46
C ALA A 261 -6.71 -12.12 -2.24
N SER A 262 -6.27 -12.92 -1.27
CA SER A 262 -6.98 -13.14 -0.01
C SER A 262 -7.12 -11.84 0.80
N ALA A 263 -6.07 -11.01 0.88
CA ALA A 263 -6.15 -9.71 1.55
C ALA A 263 -7.21 -8.81 0.92
N ILE A 264 -7.18 -8.64 -0.40
CA ILE A 264 -8.08 -7.76 -1.13
C ILE A 264 -9.54 -8.26 -1.02
N THR A 265 -9.76 -9.56 -1.18
CA THR A 265 -11.12 -10.12 -1.05
C THR A 265 -11.66 -10.07 0.37
N THR A 266 -10.77 -10.19 1.38
CA THR A 266 -11.14 -10.00 2.78
C THR A 266 -11.49 -8.54 3.07
N LEU A 267 -10.72 -7.57 2.57
CA LEU A 267 -11.08 -6.14 2.65
C LEU A 267 -12.48 -5.90 2.08
N LYS A 268 -12.79 -6.46 0.90
CA LYS A 268 -14.11 -6.34 0.29
C LYS A 268 -15.20 -6.91 1.19
N ALA A 269 -15.02 -8.13 1.67
CA ALA A 269 -16.02 -8.82 2.51
C ALA A 269 -16.27 -8.07 3.83
N GLU A 270 -15.22 -7.65 4.51
CA GLU A 270 -15.30 -7.00 5.82
C GLU A 270 -15.75 -5.53 5.74
N LEU A 271 -15.41 -4.80 4.69
CA LEU A 271 -15.90 -3.42 4.47
C LEU A 271 -17.36 -3.38 4.03
N ALA A 272 -17.87 -4.45 3.44
CA ALA A 272 -19.27 -4.56 3.01
C ALA A 272 -19.73 -3.33 2.20
N GLY A 273 -20.73 -2.57 2.65
CA GLY A 273 -21.24 -1.37 1.97
C GLY A 273 -20.18 -0.25 1.79
N ASP A 274 -19.17 -0.20 2.64
CA ASP A 274 -18.08 0.78 2.51
C ASP A 274 -17.12 0.48 1.36
N TRP A 275 -17.16 -0.75 0.82
CA TRP A 275 -16.34 -1.14 -0.34
C TRP A 275 -16.56 -0.25 -1.56
N GLN A 276 -17.80 0.19 -1.80
CA GLN A 276 -18.15 1.08 -2.92
C GLN A 276 -17.40 2.42 -2.87
N HIS A 277 -16.93 2.84 -1.69
CA HIS A 277 -16.19 4.07 -1.45
C HIS A 277 -14.71 3.82 -1.16
N THR A 278 -14.24 2.60 -1.39
CA THR A 278 -12.86 2.20 -1.08
C THR A 278 -12.04 2.05 -2.34
N LEU A 279 -10.81 2.54 -2.28
CA LEU A 279 -9.74 2.31 -3.25
C LEU A 279 -8.61 1.56 -2.54
N VAL A 280 -8.20 0.43 -3.09
CA VAL A 280 -7.03 -0.35 -2.66
C VAL A 280 -5.97 -0.24 -3.73
N MET A 281 -4.73 0.04 -3.35
CA MET A 281 -3.57 0.08 -4.24
C MET A 281 -2.53 -0.92 -3.74
N ALA A 282 -2.11 -1.86 -4.58
CA ALA A 282 -0.99 -2.76 -4.32
C ALA A 282 0.14 -2.40 -5.29
N VAL A 283 1.26 -1.92 -4.74
CA VAL A 283 2.37 -1.35 -5.49
C VAL A 283 3.70 -1.91 -5.01
N SER A 284 4.64 -2.07 -5.94
CA SER A 284 6.01 -2.50 -5.66
C SER A 284 7.00 -1.45 -6.17
N GLU A 285 8.18 -1.44 -5.60
CA GLU A 285 9.23 -0.44 -5.87
C GLU A 285 9.79 -0.51 -7.28
N PHE A 286 9.86 -1.70 -7.89
CA PHE A 286 10.25 -1.96 -9.28
C PHE A 286 9.77 -3.34 -9.73
N GLY A 287 9.98 -3.68 -11.02
CA GLY A 287 9.73 -5.00 -11.58
C GLY A 287 10.96 -5.91 -11.57
N ARG A 288 10.89 -7.00 -12.31
CA ARG A 288 11.95 -8.03 -12.39
C ARG A 288 12.48 -8.14 -13.83
N THR A 289 13.62 -8.85 -14.02
CA THR A 289 14.17 -9.14 -15.35
C THR A 289 13.16 -9.86 -16.24
N ALA A 290 13.20 -9.58 -17.55
CA ALA A 290 12.28 -10.21 -18.49
C ALA A 290 12.49 -11.74 -18.60
N ARG A 291 13.73 -12.21 -18.40
CA ARG A 291 14.09 -13.65 -18.42
C ARG A 291 14.30 -14.17 -17.00
N PHE A 292 14.06 -15.47 -16.84
CA PHE A 292 14.52 -16.19 -15.67
C PHE A 292 16.06 -16.24 -15.62
N ASN A 293 16.60 -16.23 -14.40
CA ASN A 293 18.02 -16.49 -14.15
C ASN A 293 18.30 -18.00 -14.04
N GLY A 294 19.56 -18.36 -13.82
CA GLY A 294 19.97 -19.76 -13.75
C GLY A 294 19.47 -20.54 -12.52
N THR A 295 18.77 -19.91 -11.59
CA THR A 295 18.24 -20.53 -10.37
C THR A 295 16.70 -20.61 -10.37
N GLY A 296 16.06 -20.42 -11.53
CA GLY A 296 14.61 -20.45 -11.67
C GLY A 296 13.90 -19.30 -10.95
N GLY A 297 14.59 -18.19 -10.79
CA GLY A 297 14.06 -16.94 -10.31
C GLY A 297 14.29 -15.80 -11.30
N THR A 298 14.13 -14.57 -10.83
CA THR A 298 14.40 -13.36 -11.62
C THR A 298 15.24 -12.39 -10.79
N ASP A 299 16.05 -11.57 -11.46
CA ASP A 299 16.81 -10.53 -10.78
C ASP A 299 16.04 -9.21 -10.79
N HIS A 300 16.54 -8.20 -10.06
CA HIS A 300 15.94 -6.87 -10.01
C HIS A 300 15.87 -6.27 -11.43
N GLY A 301 14.72 -5.75 -11.79
CA GLY A 301 14.45 -5.12 -13.07
C GLY A 301 13.91 -3.69 -12.92
N THR A 302 13.18 -3.23 -13.93
CA THR A 302 12.64 -1.86 -13.97
C THR A 302 11.12 -1.85 -14.11
N GLY A 303 10.58 -2.05 -15.30
CA GLY A 303 9.13 -2.03 -15.54
C GLY A 303 8.39 -3.13 -14.80
N GLY A 304 7.34 -2.75 -14.09
CA GLY A 304 6.51 -3.65 -13.30
C GLY A 304 5.01 -3.43 -13.52
N VAL A 305 4.23 -3.85 -12.54
CA VAL A 305 2.76 -3.74 -12.51
C VAL A 305 2.33 -3.15 -11.18
N ALA A 306 1.32 -2.29 -11.22
CA ALA A 306 0.52 -1.93 -10.06
C ALA A 306 -0.88 -2.56 -10.17
N LEU A 307 -1.42 -3.03 -9.05
CA LEU A 307 -2.79 -3.50 -8.97
C LEU A 307 -3.62 -2.50 -8.16
N MET A 308 -4.83 -2.23 -8.63
CA MET A 308 -5.82 -1.46 -7.89
C MET A 308 -7.10 -2.27 -7.76
N ALA A 309 -7.79 -2.15 -6.64
CA ALA A 309 -9.07 -2.77 -6.38
C ALA A 309 -9.99 -1.82 -5.59
N GLY A 310 -11.29 -2.05 -5.64
CA GLY A 310 -12.27 -1.26 -4.89
C GLY A 310 -13.50 -0.94 -5.70
N GLY A 311 -14.63 -0.80 -5.04
CA GLY A 311 -15.87 -0.39 -5.69
C GLY A 311 -15.78 1.02 -6.31
N ALA A 312 -14.82 1.83 -5.85
CA ALA A 312 -14.50 3.13 -6.46
C ALA A 312 -14.09 3.04 -7.93
N LEU A 313 -13.57 1.89 -8.39
CA LEU A 313 -13.15 1.68 -9.78
C LEU A 313 -14.31 1.40 -10.75
N ALA A 314 -15.47 1.01 -10.25
CA ALA A 314 -16.58 0.48 -11.07
C ALA A 314 -17.07 1.45 -12.16
N ASN A 315 -16.93 2.76 -11.94
CA ASN A 315 -17.32 3.79 -12.91
C ASN A 315 -16.14 4.36 -13.74
N GLY A 316 -14.94 3.78 -13.58
CA GLY A 316 -13.72 4.21 -14.22
C GLY A 316 -13.16 3.17 -15.21
N LEU A 317 -11.89 2.83 -15.02
CA LEU A 317 -11.16 1.87 -15.86
C LEU A 317 -11.13 0.44 -15.28
N GLY A 318 -11.94 0.15 -14.26
CA GLY A 318 -12.02 -1.20 -13.69
C GLY A 318 -12.32 -2.28 -14.73
N GLY A 319 -11.88 -3.50 -14.49
CA GLY A 319 -12.01 -4.64 -15.38
C GLY A 319 -10.93 -4.73 -16.47
N LYS A 320 -9.91 -3.86 -16.43
CA LYS A 320 -8.91 -3.74 -17.51
C LYS A 320 -7.48 -3.93 -17.03
N VAL A 321 -6.62 -4.26 -17.97
CA VAL A 321 -5.19 -4.00 -17.87
C VAL A 321 -4.89 -2.80 -18.75
N ILE A 322 -4.29 -1.75 -18.17
CA ILE A 322 -3.94 -0.52 -18.88
C ILE A 322 -2.43 -0.33 -18.92
N THR A 323 -1.97 0.30 -19.98
CA THR A 323 -0.60 0.80 -20.16
C THR A 323 -0.67 2.02 -21.07
N THR A 324 0.28 2.93 -20.96
CA THR A 324 0.38 4.06 -21.90
C THR A 324 0.64 3.55 -23.31
N SER A 325 1.58 2.62 -23.43
CA SER A 325 1.87 1.86 -24.65
C SER A 325 2.58 0.56 -24.26
N TRP A 326 2.24 -0.55 -24.90
CA TRP A 326 3.00 -1.78 -24.70
C TRP A 326 4.35 -1.67 -25.41
N PRO A 327 5.49 -1.80 -24.68
CA PRO A 327 6.81 -1.58 -25.28
C PRO A 327 7.29 -2.75 -26.14
N GLY A 328 6.68 -3.95 -25.98
CA GLY A 328 7.15 -5.20 -26.56
C GLY A 328 8.22 -5.88 -25.69
N LEU A 329 8.51 -7.13 -26.03
CA LEU A 329 9.46 -7.99 -25.31
C LEU A 329 10.59 -8.53 -26.21
N ALA A 330 10.72 -8.07 -27.46
CA ALA A 330 11.90 -8.38 -28.28
C ALA A 330 13.15 -7.73 -27.63
N ASP A 331 14.33 -8.30 -27.88
CA ASP A 331 15.57 -7.90 -27.23
C ASP A 331 15.88 -6.40 -27.36
N ASP A 332 15.62 -5.80 -28.50
CA ASP A 332 15.80 -4.37 -28.78
C ASP A 332 14.71 -3.50 -28.15
N GLN A 333 13.57 -4.07 -27.76
CA GLN A 333 12.48 -3.40 -27.07
C GLN A 333 12.66 -3.37 -25.55
N LEU A 334 13.43 -4.32 -25.02
CA LEU A 334 13.73 -4.36 -23.59
C LEU A 334 14.60 -3.16 -23.15
N PHE A 335 14.42 -2.72 -21.93
CA PHE A 335 15.32 -1.76 -21.29
C PHE A 335 16.65 -2.46 -20.98
N GLU A 336 17.76 -1.91 -21.49
CA GLU A 336 19.11 -2.51 -21.40
C GLU A 336 19.15 -3.97 -21.92
N GLN A 337 18.30 -4.34 -22.89
CA GLN A 337 18.14 -5.71 -23.44
C GLN A 337 17.84 -6.77 -22.34
N ARG A 338 17.26 -6.36 -21.23
CA ARG A 338 17.16 -7.17 -20.02
C ARG A 338 15.82 -7.08 -19.32
N ASP A 339 15.30 -5.88 -19.11
CA ASP A 339 14.12 -5.63 -18.29
C ASP A 339 12.93 -5.19 -19.16
N LEU A 340 11.70 -5.41 -18.68
CA LEU A 340 10.55 -4.74 -19.27
C LEU A 340 10.78 -3.22 -19.24
N ARG A 341 10.71 -2.57 -20.39
CA ARG A 341 10.85 -1.12 -20.48
C ARG A 341 9.65 -0.43 -19.84
N PRO A 342 9.83 0.40 -18.81
CA PRO A 342 8.72 1.19 -18.29
C PRO A 342 8.32 2.24 -19.33
N THR A 343 7.02 2.38 -19.54
CA THR A 343 6.46 3.35 -20.51
C THR A 343 5.86 4.56 -19.83
N ASP A 344 5.69 4.50 -18.51
CA ASP A 344 5.19 5.62 -17.71
C ASP A 344 5.61 5.52 -16.24
N ASP A 345 5.46 6.65 -15.53
CA ASP A 345 5.72 6.78 -14.11
C ASP A 345 4.49 6.32 -13.30
N ILE A 346 4.65 5.30 -12.46
CA ILE A 346 3.60 4.74 -11.61
C ILE A 346 2.93 5.81 -10.73
N ARG A 347 3.67 6.85 -10.29
CA ARG A 347 3.16 7.91 -9.42
C ARG A 347 2.10 8.78 -10.11
N ARG A 348 2.12 8.85 -11.44
CA ARG A 348 1.07 9.51 -12.22
C ARG A 348 -0.27 8.79 -12.06
N TYR A 349 -0.27 7.48 -12.19
CA TYR A 349 -1.49 6.66 -12.03
C TYR A 349 -2.02 6.70 -10.61
N ILE A 350 -1.12 6.62 -9.61
CA ILE A 350 -1.50 6.82 -8.21
C ILE A 350 -2.14 8.21 -8.04
N GLY A 351 -1.49 9.25 -8.53
CA GLY A 351 -1.99 10.63 -8.42
C GLY A 351 -3.32 10.85 -9.13
N TRP A 352 -3.54 10.31 -10.32
CA TRP A 352 -4.81 10.40 -11.03
C TRP A 352 -5.94 9.68 -10.29
N ALA A 353 -5.66 8.49 -9.74
CA ALA A 353 -6.62 7.76 -8.93
C ALA A 353 -7.00 8.55 -7.67
N LEU A 354 -6.02 9.11 -6.95
CA LEU A 354 -6.25 9.93 -5.76
C LEU A 354 -7.00 11.23 -6.08
N ALA A 355 -6.66 11.90 -7.19
CA ALA A 355 -7.34 13.11 -7.64
C ALA A 355 -8.85 12.88 -7.79
N ARG A 356 -9.22 11.80 -8.44
CA ARG A 356 -10.63 11.46 -8.69
C ARG A 356 -11.29 10.91 -7.44
N HIS A 357 -10.60 10.03 -6.71
CA HIS A 357 -11.16 9.40 -5.52
C HIS A 357 -11.46 10.40 -4.40
N PHE A 358 -10.57 11.37 -4.17
CA PHE A 358 -10.71 12.35 -3.08
C PHE A 358 -11.12 13.75 -3.54
N ASP A 359 -11.52 13.93 -4.81
CA ASP A 359 -11.91 15.22 -5.40
C ASP A 359 -10.80 16.29 -5.28
N LEU A 360 -9.54 15.85 -5.42
CA LEU A 360 -8.39 16.75 -5.36
C LEU A 360 -8.17 17.40 -6.72
N SER A 361 -7.78 18.67 -6.71
CA SER A 361 -7.36 19.35 -7.94
C SER A 361 -6.05 18.75 -8.48
N PRO A 362 -5.83 18.77 -9.80
CA PRO A 362 -4.55 18.36 -10.39
C PRO A 362 -3.35 19.10 -9.79
N GLN A 363 -3.55 20.37 -9.40
CA GLN A 363 -2.51 21.16 -8.75
C GLN A 363 -2.16 20.62 -7.36
N GLN A 364 -3.14 20.27 -6.52
CA GLN A 364 -2.89 19.64 -5.20
C GLN A 364 -2.11 18.33 -5.35
N VAL A 365 -2.49 17.50 -6.32
CA VAL A 365 -1.77 16.25 -6.60
C VAL A 365 -0.32 16.53 -7.03
N ALA A 366 -0.11 17.43 -7.97
CA ALA A 366 1.21 17.71 -8.53
C ALA A 366 2.13 18.46 -7.58
N SER A 367 1.60 19.39 -6.76
CA SER A 367 2.44 20.24 -5.90
C SER A 367 2.58 19.73 -4.49
N VAL A 368 1.60 18.98 -3.98
CA VAL A 368 1.60 18.48 -2.60
C VAL A 368 1.91 16.99 -2.56
N LEU A 369 1.16 16.15 -3.29
CA LEU A 369 1.34 14.70 -3.19
C LEU A 369 2.59 14.21 -3.94
N PHE A 370 2.83 14.72 -5.15
CA PHE A 370 3.91 14.24 -6.02
C PHE A 370 4.75 15.41 -6.57
N PRO A 371 5.43 16.18 -5.70
CA PRO A 371 6.19 17.35 -6.10
C PRO A 371 7.29 16.99 -7.13
N GLY A 372 7.32 17.73 -8.22
CA GLY A 372 8.25 17.55 -9.32
C GLY A 372 7.91 16.41 -10.29
N VAL A 373 6.86 15.63 -10.06
CA VAL A 373 6.34 14.65 -11.02
C VAL A 373 5.48 15.35 -12.06
N LYS A 374 5.78 15.12 -13.34
CA LYS A 374 4.98 15.64 -14.45
C LYS A 374 3.68 14.81 -14.59
N MET A 375 2.59 15.28 -13.98
CA MET A 375 1.33 14.52 -13.94
C MET A 375 0.68 14.33 -15.32
N GLY A 376 0.89 15.24 -16.28
CA GLY A 376 0.28 15.15 -17.62
C GLY A 376 -1.25 15.22 -17.60
N GLN A 377 -1.88 14.66 -18.63
CA GLN A 377 -3.35 14.60 -18.70
C GLN A 377 -3.90 13.57 -17.70
N VAL A 378 -4.93 13.96 -16.96
CA VAL A 378 -5.58 13.11 -15.96
C VAL A 378 -6.38 12.00 -16.63
N LEU A 379 -6.07 10.74 -16.30
CA LEU A 379 -6.88 9.59 -16.71
C LEU A 379 -8.05 9.37 -15.72
N ARG A 380 -9.19 8.95 -16.25
CA ARG A 380 -10.35 8.60 -15.43
C ARG A 380 -10.20 7.15 -14.92
N ILE A 381 -9.35 6.95 -13.92
CA ILE A 381 -9.09 5.63 -13.32
C ILE A 381 -10.24 5.20 -12.40
N VAL A 382 -10.78 6.13 -11.65
CA VAL A 382 -11.87 5.97 -10.67
C VAL A 382 -13.12 6.69 -11.12
#